data_3685fdf2b805587079dd7cb6a4c9f5ee
#
_entry.id   3685fdf2b805587079dd7cb6a4c9f5ee
#
_cell.length_a   1.000
_cell.length_b   1.000
_cell.length_c   1.000
_cell.angle_alpha   90.00
_cell.angle_beta   90.00
_cell.angle_gamma   90.00
#
_symmetry.space_group_name_H-M   'P 1'
#
loop_
_entity.id
_entity.type
_entity.pdbx_description
1 polymer ?
#
loop_
_entity_poly.entity_id
_entity_poly.type
_entity_poly.pdbx_seq_one_letter_code
_entity_poly.pdbx_strand_id
1 'polypeptide(L)'
;QASKTVLAQPLAAPKAVEIDTLPAGDEAREPYEGMLVRVKGPYTVTDNYQLNTTGDLGLAPGTQAHRNPTDVIKPDVDNVAAMNAKQQAEVVYLDDGRTRNYFRTDKNTPLPYLVTSDGGVKSIRTGDQVDFQTDVVVDYSFDHWRFQPLQPITGKNTADELPITWEDSRAASYDVPDQVKGDYSIGFFNVLNFFTSLGKDESGCKSYTDKNGTPVGTNNCTVRGAYSQEAFNDQKAKIVTAINKLDANVLGLSEIENDASVTGDVSKRDDSLKKLVDALNAAAGTNKWDYVKSPTQLGTDEDVIRVAFIYQPAKVKPVGESRIFDDSAFTGVARQPLAQEFDTVDRDDDDNFVAVVNHFK
;
A
#
# COMPACT_ATOMS: atom_id res chain seq x y z
N GLN A 1 -41.49 -18.80 -5.36
CA GLN A 1 -42.18 -17.73 -4.55
C GLN A 1 -43.58 -18.18 -4.27
N ALA A 2 -44.00 -18.16 -3.04
CA ALA A 2 -45.35 -18.44 -2.66
C ALA A 2 -46.30 -17.34 -3.06
N SER A 3 -47.14 -16.75 -2.89
CA SER A 3 -48.00 -15.71 -3.45
C SER A 3 -47.49 -14.28 -3.12
N LYS A 4 -47.69 -13.33 -4.03
CA LYS A 4 -47.53 -11.89 -3.75
C LYS A 4 -48.90 -11.26 -3.60
N THR A 5 -49.16 -10.55 -2.50
CA THR A 5 -50.34 -9.69 -2.35
C THR A 5 -49.92 -8.23 -2.39
N VAL A 6 -50.46 -7.47 -3.33
CA VAL A 6 -50.26 -6.02 -3.39
C VAL A 6 -51.32 -5.39 -2.46
N LEU A 7 -50.84 -4.63 -1.48
CA LEU A 7 -51.72 -3.92 -0.57
C LEU A 7 -52.41 -2.78 -1.31
N ALA A 8 -53.70 -2.54 -1.03
CA ALA A 8 -54.49 -1.45 -1.63
C ALA A 8 -53.97 -0.07 -1.21
N GLN A 9 -53.34 0.03 -0.06
CA GLN A 9 -52.61 1.20 0.42
C GLN A 9 -51.25 0.81 0.91
N PRO A 10 -50.17 1.55 0.57
CA PRO A 10 -48.84 1.28 1.07
C PRO A 10 -48.80 1.49 2.58
N LEU A 11 -48.03 0.64 3.27
CA LEU A 11 -47.66 0.86 4.67
C LEU A 11 -46.78 2.12 4.79
N ALA A 12 -46.77 2.73 5.96
CA ALA A 12 -45.79 3.80 6.24
C ALA A 12 -44.39 3.29 6.06
N ALA A 13 -43.50 4.10 5.47
CA ALA A 13 -42.09 3.74 5.34
C ALA A 13 -41.47 3.53 6.74
N PRO A 14 -40.60 2.53 6.92
CA PRO A 14 -39.93 2.35 8.19
C PRO A 14 -39.09 3.58 8.54
N LYS A 15 -39.09 3.95 9.82
CA LYS A 15 -38.25 5.02 10.33
C LYS A 15 -36.88 4.42 10.68
N ALA A 16 -35.81 5.13 10.34
CA ALA A 16 -34.47 4.76 10.74
C ALA A 16 -34.31 4.84 12.26
N VAL A 17 -33.66 3.83 12.84
CA VAL A 17 -33.22 3.86 14.23
C VAL A 17 -31.90 4.58 14.29
N GLU A 18 -31.78 5.59 15.14
CA GLU A 18 -30.50 6.28 15.34
C GLU A 18 -29.57 5.43 16.19
N ILE A 19 -28.35 5.29 15.72
CA ILE A 19 -27.26 4.59 16.42
C ILE A 19 -25.99 5.44 16.33
N ASP A 20 -25.17 5.42 17.36
CA ASP A 20 -23.84 6.00 17.26
C ASP A 20 -22.95 5.09 16.39
N THR A 21 -22.74 3.87 16.83
CA THR A 21 -22.03 2.84 16.08
C THR A 21 -22.76 1.50 16.23
N LEU A 22 -22.56 0.60 15.28
CA LEU A 22 -23.05 -0.77 15.42
C LEU A 22 -22.27 -1.48 16.55
N PRO A 23 -22.93 -2.17 17.49
CA PRO A 23 -22.24 -2.85 18.58
C PRO A 23 -21.24 -3.91 18.04
N ALA A 24 -20.26 -4.31 18.84
CA ALA A 24 -19.29 -5.32 18.46
C ALA A 24 -19.82 -6.76 18.67
N GLY A 25 -19.54 -7.64 17.72
CA GLY A 25 -19.85 -9.07 17.80
C GLY A 25 -21.25 -9.44 17.29
N ASP A 26 -21.39 -10.70 16.85
CA ASP A 26 -22.57 -11.19 16.15
C ASP A 26 -23.84 -11.14 17.03
N GLU A 27 -23.77 -11.64 18.25
CA GLU A 27 -24.91 -11.67 19.17
C GLU A 27 -25.49 -10.27 19.44
N ALA A 28 -24.61 -9.27 19.56
CA ALA A 28 -25.03 -7.90 19.81
C ALA A 28 -25.57 -7.19 18.54
N ARG A 29 -25.19 -7.66 17.35
CA ARG A 29 -25.61 -7.14 16.04
C ARG A 29 -26.88 -7.78 15.52
N GLU A 30 -27.15 -9.04 15.88
CA GLU A 30 -28.30 -9.80 15.41
C GLU A 30 -29.65 -9.04 15.51
N PRO A 31 -29.95 -8.31 16.61
CA PRO A 31 -31.17 -7.53 16.70
C PRO A 31 -31.31 -6.39 15.67
N TYR A 32 -30.19 -5.99 15.04
CA TYR A 32 -30.17 -4.93 14.03
C TYR A 32 -30.27 -5.47 12.59
N GLU A 33 -30.14 -6.78 12.37
CA GLU A 33 -30.20 -7.35 11.03
C GLU A 33 -31.54 -7.00 10.34
N GLY A 34 -31.46 -6.49 9.11
CA GLY A 34 -32.60 -6.00 8.33
C GLY A 34 -33.15 -4.65 8.76
N MET A 35 -32.61 -4.00 9.80
CA MET A 35 -33.07 -2.69 10.26
C MET A 35 -32.49 -1.55 9.41
N LEU A 36 -33.31 -0.54 9.17
CA LEU A 36 -32.89 0.76 8.67
C LEU A 36 -32.30 1.54 9.83
N VAL A 37 -31.04 1.97 9.70
CA VAL A 37 -30.33 2.72 10.74
C VAL A 37 -29.80 4.04 10.21
N ARG A 38 -29.76 5.04 11.10
CA ARG A 38 -29.08 6.33 10.91
C ARG A 38 -27.85 6.36 11.78
N VAL A 39 -26.69 6.23 11.16
CA VAL A 39 -25.40 6.23 11.86
C VAL A 39 -24.98 7.67 12.17
N LYS A 40 -24.67 7.97 13.43
CA LYS A 40 -24.29 9.28 13.92
C LYS A 40 -22.85 9.38 14.40
N GLY A 41 -22.31 8.26 14.89
CA GLY A 41 -20.95 8.21 15.41
C GLY A 41 -19.90 8.13 14.31
N PRO A 42 -18.67 8.46 14.65
CA PRO A 42 -17.57 8.43 13.69
C PRO A 42 -17.19 7.00 13.31
N TYR A 43 -16.83 6.84 12.05
CA TYR A 43 -16.17 5.66 11.54
C TYR A 43 -14.88 6.02 10.80
N THR A 44 -13.94 5.11 10.77
CA THR A 44 -12.67 5.26 10.05
C THR A 44 -12.46 4.08 9.12
N VAL A 45 -12.04 4.32 7.89
CA VAL A 45 -11.67 3.25 6.95
C VAL A 45 -10.51 2.46 7.52
N THR A 46 -10.70 1.16 7.68
CA THR A 46 -9.68 0.24 8.21
C THR A 46 -9.28 -0.84 7.20
N ASP A 47 -10.12 -1.08 6.19
CA ASP A 47 -9.87 -2.02 5.11
C ASP A 47 -10.46 -1.49 3.80
N ASN A 48 -9.64 -1.38 2.76
CA ASN A 48 -10.07 -1.04 1.41
C ASN A 48 -9.60 -2.07 0.36
N TYR A 49 -9.19 -3.24 0.82
CA TYR A 49 -8.62 -4.28 -0.04
C TYR A 49 -9.58 -4.77 -1.12
N GLN A 50 -10.87 -4.90 -0.77
CA GLN A 50 -11.89 -5.38 -1.69
C GLN A 50 -12.55 -4.27 -2.54
N LEU A 51 -12.19 -3.01 -2.34
CA LEU A 51 -12.81 -1.88 -3.04
C LEU A 51 -12.76 -2.04 -4.57
N ASN A 52 -11.65 -2.52 -5.10
CA ASN A 52 -11.46 -2.72 -6.55
C ASN A 52 -12.08 -4.01 -7.10
N THR A 53 -12.59 -4.88 -6.24
CA THR A 53 -13.20 -6.17 -6.62
C THR A 53 -14.70 -6.19 -6.40
N THR A 54 -15.15 -5.94 -5.20
CA THR A 54 -16.56 -6.03 -4.77
C THR A 54 -17.16 -4.70 -4.34
N GLY A 55 -16.35 -3.65 -4.24
CA GLY A 55 -16.83 -2.30 -3.91
C GLY A 55 -16.98 -2.03 -2.43
N ASP A 56 -16.42 -2.89 -1.56
CA ASP A 56 -16.60 -2.83 -0.11
C ASP A 56 -15.50 -1.99 0.55
N LEU A 57 -15.86 -1.32 1.64
CA LEU A 57 -14.96 -0.64 2.57
C LEU A 57 -15.17 -1.18 3.98
N GLY A 58 -14.12 -1.71 4.61
CA GLY A 58 -14.14 -2.05 6.03
C GLY A 58 -13.97 -0.82 6.89
N LEU A 59 -14.90 -0.62 7.83
CA LEU A 59 -14.98 0.53 8.72
C LEU A 59 -14.79 0.09 10.17
N ALA A 60 -13.90 0.76 10.89
CA ALA A 60 -13.75 0.65 12.34
C ALA A 60 -14.54 1.76 13.03
N PRO A 61 -15.24 1.46 14.14
CA PRO A 61 -15.90 2.51 14.93
C PRO A 61 -14.87 3.45 15.58
N GLY A 62 -15.16 4.74 15.60
CA GLY A 62 -14.28 5.75 16.18
C GLY A 62 -13.43 6.47 15.12
N THR A 63 -12.39 7.15 15.59
CA THR A 63 -11.56 8.07 14.80
C THR A 63 -10.19 7.49 14.40
N GLN A 64 -9.97 6.19 14.58
CA GLN A 64 -8.72 5.51 14.24
C GLN A 64 -9.00 4.19 13.53
N ALA A 65 -8.23 3.92 12.48
CA ALA A 65 -8.22 2.60 11.86
C ALA A 65 -7.67 1.54 12.81
N HIS A 66 -8.09 0.30 12.63
CA HIS A 66 -7.45 -0.82 13.30
C HIS A 66 -5.97 -0.90 12.91
N ARG A 67 -5.12 -1.12 13.86
CA ARG A 67 -3.68 -1.27 13.66
C ARG A 67 -3.29 -2.74 13.70
N ASN A 68 -2.24 -3.09 12.98
CA ASN A 68 -1.65 -4.42 13.13
C ASN A 68 -1.31 -4.66 14.62
N PRO A 69 -1.79 -5.77 15.23
CA PRO A 69 -1.58 -5.99 16.66
C PRO A 69 -0.12 -5.85 17.11
N THR A 70 0.83 -6.35 16.33
CA THR A 70 2.26 -6.28 16.66
C THR A 70 2.88 -4.88 16.63
N ASP A 71 2.17 -3.89 16.07
CA ASP A 71 2.58 -2.48 16.11
C ASP A 71 2.24 -1.80 17.45
N VAL A 72 1.31 -2.38 18.22
CA VAL A 72 0.77 -1.75 19.44
C VAL A 72 0.89 -2.59 20.70
N ILE A 73 1.09 -3.90 20.56
CA ILE A 73 1.29 -4.83 21.67
C ILE A 73 2.52 -5.71 21.42
N LYS A 74 3.07 -6.30 22.50
CA LYS A 74 4.13 -7.30 22.36
C LYS A 74 3.64 -8.48 21.52
N PRO A 75 4.51 -9.09 20.70
CA PRO A 75 4.17 -10.23 19.84
C PRO A 75 4.00 -11.51 20.65
N ASP A 76 2.97 -11.53 21.49
CA ASP A 76 2.50 -12.67 22.26
C ASP A 76 1.30 -13.29 21.54
N VAL A 77 1.31 -14.61 21.35
CA VAL A 77 0.33 -15.31 20.52
C VAL A 77 -1.11 -15.10 21.01
N ASP A 78 -1.32 -15.18 22.33
CA ASP A 78 -2.66 -15.07 22.91
C ASP A 78 -3.17 -13.61 22.84
N ASN A 79 -2.31 -12.64 23.13
CA ASN A 79 -2.65 -11.22 23.07
C ASN A 79 -2.92 -10.77 21.60
N VAL A 80 -2.12 -11.26 20.66
CA VAL A 80 -2.32 -10.98 19.22
C VAL A 80 -3.65 -11.60 18.76
N ALA A 81 -3.95 -12.84 19.13
CA ALA A 81 -5.21 -13.49 18.79
C ALA A 81 -6.41 -12.75 19.38
N ALA A 82 -6.33 -12.35 20.65
CA ALA A 82 -7.40 -11.59 21.32
C ALA A 82 -7.65 -10.24 20.66
N MET A 83 -6.59 -9.52 20.28
CA MET A 83 -6.71 -8.23 19.59
C MET A 83 -7.31 -8.40 18.18
N ASN A 84 -6.88 -9.40 17.43
CA ASN A 84 -7.47 -9.70 16.12
C ASN A 84 -8.96 -10.04 16.24
N ALA A 85 -9.34 -10.87 17.21
CA ALA A 85 -10.74 -11.21 17.46
C ALA A 85 -11.58 -9.98 17.82
N LYS A 86 -11.04 -9.08 18.65
CA LYS A 86 -11.68 -7.80 18.97
C LYS A 86 -11.89 -6.95 17.71
N GLN A 87 -10.87 -6.75 16.91
CA GLN A 87 -10.93 -5.96 15.69
C GLN A 87 -11.92 -6.55 14.68
N GLN A 88 -11.94 -7.87 14.52
CA GLN A 88 -12.93 -8.56 13.69
C GLN A 88 -14.37 -8.36 14.19
N ALA A 89 -14.59 -8.40 15.50
CA ALA A 89 -15.89 -8.15 16.09
C ALA A 89 -16.38 -6.70 15.90
N GLU A 90 -15.45 -5.73 15.79
CA GLU A 90 -15.75 -4.31 15.66
C GLU A 90 -15.98 -3.87 14.20
N VAL A 91 -15.29 -4.46 13.23
CA VAL A 91 -15.38 -4.05 11.83
C VAL A 91 -16.79 -4.25 11.26
N VAL A 92 -17.25 -3.31 10.45
CA VAL A 92 -18.44 -3.43 9.61
C VAL A 92 -18.09 -2.99 8.20
N TYR A 93 -18.62 -3.66 7.17
CA TYR A 93 -18.31 -3.31 5.79
C TYR A 93 -19.40 -2.44 5.18
N LEU A 94 -19.03 -1.28 4.65
CA LEU A 94 -19.91 -0.50 3.79
C LEU A 94 -19.88 -1.13 2.40
N ASP A 95 -21.04 -1.61 1.96
CA ASP A 95 -21.24 -2.27 0.67
C ASP A 95 -21.61 -1.25 -0.42
N ASP A 96 -21.53 -1.65 -1.69
CA ASP A 96 -22.00 -0.84 -2.81
C ASP A 96 -23.44 -1.15 -3.25
N GLY A 97 -24.12 -2.05 -2.54
CA GLY A 97 -25.48 -2.51 -2.87
C GLY A 97 -25.56 -3.34 -4.15
N ARG A 98 -24.46 -3.93 -4.61
CA ARG A 98 -24.37 -4.70 -5.86
C ARG A 98 -23.68 -6.04 -5.65
N THR A 99 -24.04 -7.04 -6.44
CA THR A 99 -23.39 -8.37 -6.46
C THR A 99 -22.50 -8.52 -7.71
N ARG A 100 -21.65 -7.55 -7.98
CA ARG A 100 -20.79 -7.54 -9.17
C ARG A 100 -19.32 -7.52 -8.80
N ASN A 101 -18.50 -8.12 -9.64
CA ASN A 101 -17.05 -8.08 -9.50
C ASN A 101 -16.49 -7.13 -10.57
N TYR A 102 -15.97 -6.00 -10.13
CA TYR A 102 -15.43 -4.94 -11.00
C TYR A 102 -14.17 -5.38 -11.76
N PHE A 103 -13.44 -6.33 -11.24
CA PHE A 103 -12.24 -6.83 -11.89
C PHE A 103 -12.53 -7.90 -12.94
N ARG A 104 -13.60 -8.68 -12.79
CA ARG A 104 -13.89 -9.85 -13.64
C ARG A 104 -15.10 -9.66 -14.55
N THR A 105 -16.24 -9.32 -13.99
CA THR A 105 -17.55 -9.38 -14.69
C THR A 105 -18.13 -8.02 -15.03
N ASP A 106 -17.69 -6.94 -14.36
CA ASP A 106 -18.21 -5.58 -14.55
C ASP A 106 -17.10 -4.54 -14.72
N LYS A 107 -16.11 -4.87 -15.55
CA LYS A 107 -14.86 -4.13 -15.74
C LYS A 107 -15.02 -2.67 -16.17
N ASN A 108 -16.14 -2.36 -16.82
CA ASN A 108 -16.38 -1.03 -17.40
C ASN A 108 -17.19 -0.10 -16.48
N THR A 109 -17.69 -0.61 -15.38
CA THR A 109 -18.36 0.22 -14.37
C THR A 109 -17.31 0.91 -13.50
N PRO A 110 -17.37 2.25 -13.33
CA PRO A 110 -16.47 2.97 -12.47
C PRO A 110 -16.65 2.53 -11.00
N LEU A 111 -15.53 2.40 -10.28
CA LEU A 111 -15.50 1.94 -8.89
C LEU A 111 -16.27 2.89 -7.96
N PRO A 112 -17.11 2.35 -7.05
CA PRO A 112 -17.76 3.14 -6.00
C PRO A 112 -16.71 3.73 -5.05
N TYR A 113 -17.03 4.81 -4.36
CA TYR A 113 -16.21 5.43 -3.31
C TYR A 113 -14.78 5.84 -3.73
N LEU A 114 -14.42 5.72 -5.01
CA LEU A 114 -13.11 6.09 -5.55
C LEU A 114 -13.22 6.97 -6.79
N VAL A 115 -14.03 6.54 -7.77
CA VAL A 115 -14.25 7.30 -9.00
C VAL A 115 -15.43 8.25 -8.77
N THR A 116 -15.25 9.51 -9.15
CA THR A 116 -16.28 10.55 -9.03
C THR A 116 -17.16 10.61 -10.29
N SER A 117 -18.36 11.17 -10.19
CA SER A 117 -19.35 11.22 -11.27
C SER A 117 -18.87 11.96 -12.53
N ASP A 118 -17.89 12.83 -12.40
CA ASP A 118 -17.20 13.53 -13.51
C ASP A 118 -16.03 12.72 -14.11
N GLY A 119 -15.79 11.51 -13.61
CA GLY A 119 -14.70 10.63 -14.05
C GLY A 119 -13.35 10.90 -13.38
N GLY A 120 -13.30 11.81 -12.41
CA GLY A 120 -12.14 12.04 -11.55
C GLY A 120 -11.91 10.92 -10.53
N VAL A 121 -10.93 11.13 -9.67
CA VAL A 121 -10.62 10.23 -8.54
C VAL A 121 -10.57 11.05 -7.26
N LYS A 122 -11.34 10.62 -6.25
CA LYS A 122 -11.23 11.06 -4.87
C LYS A 122 -10.71 9.90 -4.04
N SER A 123 -9.47 10.00 -3.56
CA SER A 123 -8.85 8.91 -2.82
C SER A 123 -9.62 8.61 -1.53
N ILE A 124 -9.72 7.33 -1.21
CA ILE A 124 -10.17 6.84 0.10
C ILE A 124 -9.20 5.77 0.56
N ARG A 125 -8.57 5.98 1.70
CA ARG A 125 -7.52 5.11 2.22
C ARG A 125 -7.75 4.75 3.67
N THR A 126 -7.09 3.71 4.13
CA THR A 126 -7.05 3.35 5.55
C THR A 126 -6.60 4.55 6.37
N GLY A 127 -7.38 4.91 7.38
CA GLY A 127 -7.19 6.09 8.22
C GLY A 127 -8.10 7.28 7.89
N ASP A 128 -8.73 7.31 6.71
CA ASP A 128 -9.70 8.35 6.39
C ASP A 128 -10.96 8.18 7.23
N GLN A 129 -11.40 9.27 7.86
CA GLN A 129 -12.67 9.31 8.59
C GLN A 129 -13.82 9.46 7.59
N VAL A 130 -14.94 8.81 7.90
CA VAL A 130 -16.16 8.88 7.11
C VAL A 130 -17.33 9.30 7.97
N ASP A 131 -18.18 10.16 7.42
CA ASP A 131 -19.45 10.59 8.02
C ASP A 131 -20.60 10.07 7.17
N PHE A 132 -21.57 9.40 7.81
CA PHE A 132 -22.77 8.93 7.12
C PHE A 132 -23.73 10.09 6.87
N GLN A 133 -24.14 10.26 5.61
CA GLN A 133 -25.10 11.29 5.21
C GLN A 133 -26.47 10.73 4.83
N THR A 134 -26.59 9.43 4.60
CA THR A 134 -27.87 8.75 4.35
C THR A 134 -28.08 7.60 5.34
N ASP A 135 -29.34 7.17 5.49
CA ASP A 135 -29.67 5.95 6.22
C ASP A 135 -29.17 4.72 5.44
N VAL A 136 -28.83 3.65 6.15
CA VAL A 136 -28.36 2.37 5.60
C VAL A 136 -29.09 1.21 6.25
N VAL A 137 -29.10 0.05 5.59
CA VAL A 137 -29.66 -1.18 6.15
C VAL A 137 -28.54 -2.03 6.71
N VAL A 138 -28.72 -2.54 7.94
CA VAL A 138 -27.80 -3.53 8.52
C VAL A 138 -28.09 -4.88 7.90
N ASP A 139 -27.07 -5.58 7.41
CA ASP A 139 -27.17 -6.86 6.74
C ASP A 139 -26.01 -7.77 7.16
N TYR A 140 -26.26 -9.08 7.17
CA TYR A 140 -25.21 -10.09 7.32
C TYR A 140 -25.12 -10.95 6.08
N SER A 141 -24.03 -10.82 5.35
CA SER A 141 -23.81 -11.59 4.12
C SER A 141 -22.31 -11.79 3.87
N PHE A 142 -21.96 -12.92 3.19
CA PHE A 142 -20.58 -13.30 2.91
C PHE A 142 -19.66 -13.29 4.14
N ASP A 143 -20.20 -13.81 5.26
CA ASP A 143 -19.53 -13.90 6.57
C ASP A 143 -19.11 -12.56 7.20
N HIS A 144 -19.79 -11.44 6.78
CA HIS A 144 -19.53 -10.10 7.30
C HIS A 144 -20.80 -9.32 7.59
N TRP A 145 -20.77 -8.55 8.67
CA TRP A 145 -21.76 -7.49 8.92
C TRP A 145 -21.52 -6.32 7.98
N ARG A 146 -22.62 -5.83 7.38
CA ARG A 146 -22.58 -4.80 6.33
C ARG A 146 -23.55 -3.67 6.62
N PHE A 147 -23.18 -2.48 6.14
CA PHE A 147 -24.09 -1.38 5.90
C PHE A 147 -24.44 -1.37 4.40
N GLN A 148 -25.68 -1.70 4.08
CA GLN A 148 -26.17 -1.69 2.70
C GLN A 148 -26.75 -0.30 2.37
N PRO A 149 -26.27 0.37 1.31
CA PRO A 149 -26.88 1.62 0.86
C PRO A 149 -28.29 1.36 0.32
N LEU A 150 -29.14 2.39 0.35
CA LEU A 150 -30.53 2.29 -0.12
C LEU A 150 -30.68 2.22 -1.64
N GLN A 151 -29.59 2.44 -2.36
CA GLN A 151 -29.49 2.30 -3.82
C GLN A 151 -28.11 1.77 -4.19
N PRO A 152 -27.97 1.14 -5.36
CA PRO A 152 -26.67 0.73 -5.87
C PRO A 152 -25.72 1.91 -6.06
N ILE A 153 -24.51 1.80 -5.56
CA ILE A 153 -23.46 2.83 -5.67
C ILE A 153 -22.41 2.39 -6.70
N THR A 154 -22.00 3.32 -7.51
CA THR A 154 -20.91 3.21 -8.48
C THR A 154 -20.20 4.55 -8.58
N GLY A 155 -19.09 4.63 -9.31
CA GLY A 155 -18.44 5.91 -9.61
C GLY A 155 -19.24 6.85 -10.52
N LYS A 156 -20.51 6.54 -10.83
CA LYS A 156 -21.42 7.44 -11.57
C LYS A 156 -22.33 8.24 -10.64
N ASN A 157 -22.43 7.83 -9.38
CA ASN A 157 -23.26 8.53 -8.41
C ASN A 157 -22.63 9.88 -8.04
N THR A 158 -23.46 10.88 -7.88
CA THR A 158 -23.05 12.20 -7.40
C THR A 158 -22.72 12.15 -5.91
N ALA A 159 -22.00 13.14 -5.41
CA ALA A 159 -21.55 13.15 -4.02
C ALA A 159 -22.69 13.11 -2.99
N ASP A 160 -23.84 13.68 -3.32
CA ASP A 160 -25.04 13.69 -2.48
C ASP A 160 -25.84 12.37 -2.52
N GLU A 161 -25.57 11.53 -3.50
CA GLU A 161 -26.15 10.18 -3.60
C GLU A 161 -25.35 9.11 -2.85
N LEU A 162 -24.11 9.42 -2.47
CA LEU A 162 -23.28 8.48 -1.71
C LEU A 162 -23.80 8.34 -0.26
N PRO A 163 -23.65 7.18 0.38
CA PRO A 163 -24.05 7.00 1.79
C PRO A 163 -23.11 7.70 2.77
N ILE A 164 -21.90 8.03 2.36
CA ILE A 164 -20.85 8.64 3.18
C ILE A 164 -20.21 9.84 2.51
N THR A 165 -19.63 10.71 3.33
CA THR A 165 -18.64 11.71 2.94
C THR A 165 -17.31 11.43 3.62
N TRP A 166 -16.20 11.89 3.02
CA TRP A 166 -14.84 11.80 3.59
C TRP A 166 -13.94 12.90 3.04
N GLU A 167 -12.83 13.16 3.73
CA GLU A 167 -11.77 14.02 3.22
C GLU A 167 -10.75 13.20 2.43
N ASP A 168 -10.29 13.70 1.29
CA ASP A 168 -9.16 13.09 0.57
C ASP A 168 -7.85 13.47 1.27
N SER A 169 -7.49 12.72 2.32
CA SER A 169 -6.27 12.98 3.08
C SER A 169 -4.98 12.78 2.26
N ARG A 170 -5.07 12.04 1.15
CA ARG A 170 -3.94 11.88 0.23
C ARG A 170 -3.69 13.16 -0.58
N ALA A 171 -4.74 13.85 -1.02
CA ALA A 171 -4.60 15.09 -1.79
C ALA A 171 -3.81 16.16 -1.02
N ALA A 172 -4.01 16.26 0.30
CA ALA A 172 -3.29 17.18 1.17
C ALA A 172 -1.79 16.87 1.31
N SER A 173 -1.36 15.65 1.02
CA SER A 173 0.02 15.17 1.20
C SER A 173 0.76 14.86 -0.12
N TYR A 174 0.19 15.25 -1.28
CA TYR A 174 0.78 14.91 -2.58
C TYR A 174 2.08 15.62 -2.88
N ASP A 175 2.28 16.84 -2.38
CA ASP A 175 3.37 17.67 -2.87
C ASP A 175 4.71 17.39 -2.20
N VAL A 176 4.76 17.33 -0.89
CA VAL A 176 6.01 17.11 -0.14
C VAL A 176 5.73 16.26 1.09
N PRO A 177 6.54 15.22 1.39
CA PRO A 177 6.50 14.53 2.67
C PRO A 177 6.78 15.51 3.81
N ASP A 178 6.25 15.20 5.00
CA ASP A 178 6.57 15.95 6.22
C ASP A 178 8.08 16.00 6.42
N GLN A 179 8.60 17.22 6.65
CA GLN A 179 10.02 17.39 6.87
C GLN A 179 10.43 16.92 8.26
N VAL A 180 11.38 16.00 8.31
CA VAL A 180 12.05 15.66 9.58
C VAL A 180 13.06 16.76 9.93
N LYS A 181 13.19 17.04 11.24
CA LYS A 181 14.15 18.03 11.72
C LYS A 181 15.54 17.41 11.85
N GLY A 182 16.57 18.18 11.52
CA GLY A 182 17.98 17.78 11.62
C GLY A 182 18.78 18.36 10.46
N ASP A 183 20.10 18.33 10.58
CA ASP A 183 21.02 18.82 9.55
C ASP A 183 21.17 17.81 8.41
N TYR A 184 21.03 16.51 8.76
CA TYR A 184 21.08 15.38 7.83
C TYR A 184 19.85 14.50 7.99
N SER A 185 19.38 13.91 6.90
CA SER A 185 18.27 12.99 6.86
C SER A 185 18.69 11.63 6.31
N ILE A 186 18.30 10.58 7.01
CA ILE A 186 18.46 9.19 6.57
C ILE A 186 17.08 8.62 6.38
N GLY A 187 16.82 8.03 5.22
CA GLY A 187 15.55 7.41 4.88
C GLY A 187 15.70 5.94 4.53
N PHE A 188 14.56 5.27 4.44
CA PHE A 188 14.45 3.92 3.90
C PHE A 188 13.28 3.87 2.89
N PHE A 189 13.50 3.21 1.75
CA PHE A 189 12.49 3.09 0.70
C PHE A 189 12.51 1.69 0.06
N ASN A 190 11.40 0.97 0.16
CA ASN A 190 11.21 -0.25 -0.60
C ASN A 190 10.79 0.13 -2.04
N VAL A 191 11.56 -0.27 -3.05
CA VAL A 191 11.31 0.07 -4.45
C VAL A 191 10.42 -0.93 -5.19
N LEU A 192 9.76 -1.83 -4.45
CA LEU A 192 8.78 -2.80 -4.97
C LEU A 192 9.34 -3.59 -6.17
N ASN A 193 10.39 -4.36 -5.94
CA ASN A 193 11.04 -5.16 -6.97
C ASN A 193 11.43 -4.32 -8.22
N PHE A 194 12.30 -3.34 -8.02
CA PHE A 194 12.82 -2.54 -9.13
C PHE A 194 13.81 -3.37 -9.94
N PHE A 195 13.31 -3.93 -11.04
CA PHE A 195 14.08 -4.74 -12.00
C PHE A 195 14.17 -4.01 -13.32
N THR A 196 15.38 -3.94 -13.89
CA THR A 196 15.57 -3.48 -15.27
C THR A 196 15.57 -4.63 -16.27
N SER A 197 15.71 -5.86 -15.78
CA SER A 197 15.36 -7.08 -16.52
C SER A 197 13.85 -7.24 -16.59
N LEU A 198 13.32 -7.62 -17.75
CA LEU A 198 11.86 -7.70 -17.97
C LEU A 198 11.40 -9.15 -18.02
N GLY A 199 10.21 -9.42 -17.45
CA GLY A 199 9.64 -10.76 -17.49
C GLY A 199 9.40 -11.31 -18.89
N LYS A 200 9.06 -10.47 -19.87
CA LYS A 200 8.87 -10.87 -21.27
C LYS A 200 10.14 -11.45 -21.93
N ASP A 201 11.31 -11.13 -21.39
CA ASP A 201 12.60 -11.57 -21.92
C ASP A 201 13.10 -12.87 -21.23
N GLU A 202 12.44 -13.33 -20.16
CA GLU A 202 12.70 -14.59 -19.47
C GLU A 202 11.85 -15.73 -20.06
N SER A 203 12.49 -16.80 -20.52
CA SER A 203 11.79 -17.94 -21.11
C SER A 203 10.85 -18.62 -20.10
N GLY A 204 9.60 -18.79 -20.47
CA GLY A 204 8.58 -19.43 -19.63
C GLY A 204 7.99 -18.55 -18.51
N CYS A 205 8.45 -17.31 -18.37
CA CYS A 205 7.88 -16.36 -17.43
C CYS A 205 6.42 -16.07 -17.75
N LYS A 206 5.55 -16.08 -16.73
CA LYS A 206 4.14 -15.70 -16.84
C LYS A 206 3.97 -14.26 -16.33
N SER A 207 2.85 -13.64 -16.67
CA SER A 207 2.50 -12.31 -16.20
C SER A 207 1.25 -12.29 -15.33
N TYR A 208 1.22 -11.36 -14.37
CA TYR A 208 -0.04 -10.79 -13.89
C TYR A 208 -0.54 -9.77 -14.91
N THR A 209 -1.85 -9.68 -15.05
CA THR A 209 -2.48 -8.73 -15.97
C THR A 209 -3.36 -7.75 -15.21
N ASP A 210 -3.50 -6.55 -15.77
CA ASP A 210 -4.54 -5.61 -15.34
C ASP A 210 -5.95 -6.11 -15.72
N LYS A 211 -6.99 -5.34 -15.39
CA LYS A 211 -8.38 -5.69 -15.72
C LYS A 211 -8.65 -5.82 -17.22
N ASN A 212 -7.83 -5.23 -18.08
CA ASN A 212 -7.96 -5.26 -19.54
C ASN A 212 -7.20 -6.45 -20.17
N GLY A 213 -6.40 -7.16 -19.37
CA GLY A 213 -5.56 -8.25 -19.82
C GLY A 213 -4.14 -7.82 -20.22
N THR A 214 -3.76 -6.56 -19.97
CA THR A 214 -2.41 -6.06 -20.25
C THR A 214 -1.42 -6.63 -19.24
N PRO A 215 -0.32 -7.28 -19.65
CA PRO A 215 0.70 -7.78 -18.76
C PRO A 215 1.40 -6.65 -18.00
N VAL A 216 1.43 -6.71 -16.66
CA VAL A 216 2.02 -5.66 -15.81
C VAL A 216 3.20 -6.15 -14.98
N GLY A 217 3.06 -7.24 -14.27
CA GLY A 217 4.11 -7.80 -13.41
C GLY A 217 4.41 -9.25 -13.72
N THR A 218 5.53 -9.74 -13.22
CA THR A 218 5.93 -11.14 -13.39
C THR A 218 5.21 -12.07 -12.42
N ASN A 219 4.98 -13.32 -12.83
CA ASN A 219 4.34 -14.34 -12.02
C ASN A 219 5.10 -15.67 -12.15
N ASN A 220 5.71 -16.14 -11.06
CA ASN A 220 6.56 -17.34 -11.03
C ASN A 220 7.75 -17.27 -11.97
N CYS A 221 8.51 -16.19 -11.92
CA CYS A 221 9.70 -15.95 -12.71
C CYS A 221 10.90 -15.69 -11.80
N THR A 222 12.10 -15.80 -12.33
CA THR A 222 13.34 -15.35 -11.66
C THR A 222 13.34 -13.83 -11.55
N VAL A 223 13.01 -13.14 -12.65
CA VAL A 223 12.72 -11.70 -12.66
C VAL A 223 11.43 -11.44 -11.89
N ARG A 224 11.47 -10.54 -10.89
CA ARG A 224 10.32 -10.25 -10.01
C ARG A 224 9.64 -8.91 -10.29
N GLY A 225 10.14 -8.14 -11.24
CA GLY A 225 9.66 -6.78 -11.54
C GLY A 225 8.57 -6.72 -12.60
N ALA A 226 8.68 -5.69 -13.43
CA ALA A 226 7.75 -5.45 -14.52
C ALA A 226 7.86 -6.53 -15.61
N TYR A 227 6.70 -6.90 -16.20
CA TYR A 227 6.70 -7.84 -17.31
C TYR A 227 7.11 -7.18 -18.62
N SER A 228 6.71 -5.93 -18.84
CA SER A 228 6.95 -5.18 -20.09
C SER A 228 7.70 -3.88 -19.84
N GLN A 229 8.26 -3.30 -20.91
CA GLN A 229 8.94 -2.00 -20.85
C GLN A 229 7.99 -0.87 -20.44
N GLU A 230 6.73 -0.92 -20.84
CA GLU A 230 5.71 0.05 -20.48
C GLU A 230 5.44 0.01 -18.97
N ALA A 231 5.16 -1.18 -18.42
CA ALA A 231 4.96 -1.37 -16.98
C ALA A 231 6.19 -0.96 -16.16
N PHE A 232 7.41 -1.22 -16.66
CA PHE A 232 8.64 -0.75 -16.03
C PHE A 232 8.74 0.78 -16.02
N ASN A 233 8.40 1.43 -17.12
CA ASN A 233 8.45 2.89 -17.20
C ASN A 233 7.45 3.54 -16.24
N ASP A 234 6.25 2.98 -16.09
CA ASP A 234 5.24 3.44 -15.13
C ASP A 234 5.71 3.28 -13.68
N GLN A 235 6.28 2.13 -13.34
CA GLN A 235 6.86 1.88 -12.02
C GLN A 235 8.01 2.85 -11.72
N LYS A 236 8.95 2.95 -12.65
CA LYS A 236 10.13 3.84 -12.53
C LYS A 236 9.72 5.30 -12.32
N ALA A 237 8.75 5.81 -13.07
CA ALA A 237 8.30 7.20 -12.96
C ALA A 237 7.77 7.53 -11.55
N LYS A 238 7.01 6.60 -10.94
CA LYS A 238 6.49 6.76 -9.58
C LYS A 238 7.60 6.75 -8.53
N ILE A 239 8.53 5.79 -8.63
CA ILE A 239 9.67 5.65 -7.71
C ILE A 239 10.57 6.87 -7.77
N VAL A 240 10.92 7.32 -8.98
CA VAL A 240 11.76 8.51 -9.19
C VAL A 240 11.11 9.75 -8.61
N THR A 241 9.81 9.94 -8.81
CA THR A 241 9.06 11.06 -8.23
C THR A 241 9.08 11.01 -6.70
N ALA A 242 8.80 9.83 -6.12
CA ALA A 242 8.75 9.66 -4.67
C ALA A 242 10.12 9.91 -4.01
N ILE A 243 11.19 9.34 -4.55
CA ILE A 243 12.54 9.47 -3.99
C ILE A 243 13.02 10.93 -4.09
N ASN A 244 12.82 11.61 -5.23
CA ASN A 244 13.21 13.01 -5.38
C ASN A 244 12.41 13.96 -4.47
N LYS A 245 11.15 13.62 -4.15
CA LYS A 245 10.34 14.38 -3.19
C LYS A 245 10.70 14.07 -1.73
N LEU A 246 11.07 12.84 -1.42
CA LEU A 246 11.55 12.45 -0.08
C LEU A 246 12.84 13.20 0.28
N ASP A 247 13.72 13.40 -0.67
CA ASP A 247 14.92 14.23 -0.58
C ASP A 247 15.85 13.91 0.60
N ALA A 248 15.94 12.66 1.02
CA ALA A 248 16.85 12.23 2.08
C ALA A 248 18.31 12.29 1.63
N ASN A 249 19.23 12.67 2.53
CA ASN A 249 20.66 12.76 2.21
C ASN A 249 21.30 11.39 2.01
N VAL A 250 20.84 10.39 2.77
CA VAL A 250 21.17 8.96 2.61
C VAL A 250 19.87 8.18 2.55
N LEU A 251 19.73 7.31 1.58
CA LEU A 251 18.54 6.47 1.43
C LEU A 251 18.91 5.00 1.30
N GLY A 252 18.52 4.20 2.30
CA GLY A 252 18.55 2.75 2.22
C GLY A 252 17.43 2.25 1.33
N LEU A 253 17.74 1.36 0.40
CA LEU A 253 16.79 0.77 -0.53
C LEU A 253 16.66 -0.73 -0.30
N SER A 254 15.45 -1.27 -0.44
CA SER A 254 15.22 -2.71 -0.54
C SER A 254 14.52 -3.06 -1.84
N GLU A 255 14.65 -4.33 -2.24
CA GLU A 255 14.07 -4.88 -3.47
C GLU A 255 14.64 -4.29 -4.78
N ILE A 256 15.92 -3.88 -4.75
CA ILE A 256 16.68 -3.61 -5.96
C ILE A 256 17.08 -4.94 -6.61
N GLU A 257 16.99 -5.04 -7.93
CA GLU A 257 17.51 -6.18 -8.68
C GLU A 257 18.98 -6.43 -8.35
N ASN A 258 19.30 -7.68 -8.09
CA ASN A 258 20.67 -8.18 -8.07
C ASN A 258 21.00 -8.71 -9.47
N ASP A 259 21.50 -7.83 -10.34
CA ASP A 259 21.76 -8.17 -11.74
C ASP A 259 22.77 -9.34 -11.87
N ALA A 260 23.67 -9.49 -10.89
CA ALA A 260 24.60 -10.64 -10.86
C ALA A 260 23.86 -11.97 -10.71
N SER A 261 22.86 -12.04 -9.81
CA SER A 261 22.07 -13.26 -9.59
C SER A 261 21.12 -13.57 -10.77
N VAL A 262 20.68 -12.54 -11.49
CA VAL A 262 19.80 -12.70 -12.66
C VAL A 262 20.60 -13.09 -13.91
N THR A 263 21.79 -12.50 -14.11
CA THR A 263 22.59 -12.68 -15.33
C THR A 263 23.71 -13.71 -15.19
N GLY A 264 24.10 -14.08 -13.97
CA GLY A 264 25.29 -14.89 -13.69
C GLY A 264 26.60 -14.12 -13.79
N ASP A 265 26.57 -12.79 -13.95
CA ASP A 265 27.75 -11.94 -14.14
C ASP A 265 27.88 -10.94 -12.97
N VAL A 266 28.85 -11.23 -12.07
CA VAL A 266 29.09 -10.42 -10.86
C VAL A 266 29.40 -8.96 -11.18
N SER A 267 30.02 -8.67 -12.31
CA SER A 267 30.37 -7.30 -12.71
C SER A 267 29.16 -6.41 -12.98
N LYS A 268 27.97 -7.00 -13.17
CA LYS A 268 26.70 -6.31 -13.42
C LYS A 268 25.88 -6.03 -12.17
N ARG A 269 26.34 -6.48 -11.00
CA ARG A 269 25.55 -6.45 -9.76
C ARG A 269 24.88 -5.10 -9.46
N ASP A 270 25.50 -4.00 -9.88
CA ASP A 270 25.02 -2.63 -9.61
C ASP A 270 24.31 -1.98 -10.81
N ASP A 271 24.07 -2.68 -11.92
CA ASP A 271 23.54 -2.10 -13.17
C ASP A 271 22.15 -1.49 -12.96
N SER A 272 21.24 -2.18 -12.30
CA SER A 272 19.88 -1.69 -12.03
C SER A 272 19.88 -0.54 -11.03
N LEU A 273 20.75 -0.57 -10.01
CA LEU A 273 20.92 0.53 -9.07
C LEU A 273 21.44 1.79 -9.79
N LYS A 274 22.43 1.63 -10.65
CA LYS A 274 22.95 2.71 -11.48
C LYS A 274 21.88 3.32 -12.38
N LYS A 275 21.06 2.49 -13.05
CA LYS A 275 19.95 2.97 -13.89
C LYS A 275 18.89 3.74 -13.10
N LEU A 276 18.64 3.36 -11.83
CA LEU A 276 17.77 4.13 -10.94
C LEU A 276 18.36 5.50 -10.65
N VAL A 277 19.66 5.57 -10.29
CA VAL A 277 20.37 6.83 -10.03
C VAL A 277 20.43 7.73 -11.26
N ASP A 278 20.72 7.16 -12.44
CA ASP A 278 20.68 7.91 -13.70
C ASP A 278 19.29 8.53 -13.96
N ALA A 279 18.20 7.80 -13.67
CA ALA A 279 16.83 8.29 -13.83
C ALA A 279 16.48 9.38 -12.79
N LEU A 280 16.93 9.22 -11.54
CA LEU A 280 16.76 10.22 -10.49
C LEU A 280 17.45 11.54 -10.85
N ASN A 281 18.69 11.48 -11.34
CA ASN A 281 19.47 12.64 -11.75
C ASN A 281 18.88 13.33 -13.00
N ALA A 282 18.43 12.54 -13.96
CA ALA A 282 17.74 13.07 -15.14
C ALA A 282 16.45 13.82 -14.76
N ALA A 283 15.67 13.30 -13.82
CA ALA A 283 14.46 13.96 -13.34
C ALA A 283 14.75 15.21 -12.48
N ALA A 284 15.85 15.19 -11.71
CA ALA A 284 16.30 16.34 -10.92
C ALA A 284 16.97 17.45 -11.77
N GLY A 285 17.37 17.14 -13.02
CA GLY A 285 18.10 18.06 -13.88
C GLY A 285 19.54 18.34 -13.44
N THR A 286 20.08 17.55 -12.53
CA THR A 286 21.43 17.69 -11.97
C THR A 286 21.92 16.37 -11.40
N ASN A 287 23.25 16.23 -11.18
CA ASN A 287 23.85 15.07 -10.51
C ASN A 287 23.62 15.14 -8.99
N LYS A 288 22.35 14.99 -8.59
CA LYS A 288 21.92 15.07 -7.19
C LYS A 288 22.25 13.80 -6.41
N TRP A 289 22.21 12.63 -7.05
CA TRP A 289 22.33 11.32 -6.44
C TRP A 289 23.54 10.56 -6.96
N ASP A 290 24.12 9.76 -6.06
CA ASP A 290 25.08 8.71 -6.39
C ASP A 290 24.72 7.46 -5.56
N TYR A 291 25.41 6.35 -5.80
CA TYR A 291 25.15 5.10 -5.11
C TYR A 291 26.40 4.50 -4.48
N VAL A 292 26.19 3.75 -3.39
CA VAL A 292 27.24 2.94 -2.77
C VAL A 292 27.48 1.72 -3.61
N LYS A 293 28.73 1.53 -4.06
CA LYS A 293 29.13 0.36 -4.84
C LYS A 293 29.05 -0.91 -4.00
N SER A 294 28.71 -2.01 -4.66
CA SER A 294 28.81 -3.33 -4.04
C SER A 294 30.20 -3.59 -3.51
N PRO A 295 30.34 -4.22 -2.31
CA PRO A 295 31.65 -4.55 -1.76
C PRO A 295 32.33 -5.67 -2.57
N THR A 296 33.65 -5.75 -2.45
CA THR A 296 34.47 -6.84 -3.07
C THR A 296 34.04 -8.19 -2.49
N GLN A 297 33.80 -8.25 -1.17
CA GLN A 297 33.31 -9.46 -0.53
C GLN A 297 31.78 -9.43 -0.49
N LEU A 298 31.15 -10.26 -1.31
CA LEU A 298 29.70 -10.46 -1.34
C LEU A 298 29.25 -11.42 -0.24
N GLY A 299 27.94 -11.41 0.03
CA GLY A 299 27.32 -12.38 0.94
C GLY A 299 27.27 -13.78 0.37
N THR A 300 26.95 -14.76 1.21
CA THR A 300 26.81 -16.17 0.83
C THR A 300 25.39 -16.57 0.43
N ASP A 301 24.41 -15.70 0.71
CA ASP A 301 22.98 -15.93 0.41
C ASP A 301 22.44 -14.81 -0.52
N GLU A 302 22.90 -14.84 -1.77
CA GLU A 302 22.55 -13.85 -2.78
C GLU A 302 21.22 -14.19 -3.48
N ASP A 303 20.14 -13.47 -3.14
CA ASP A 303 18.86 -13.54 -3.86
C ASP A 303 18.88 -12.66 -5.12
N VAL A 304 17.86 -12.76 -5.96
CA VAL A 304 17.65 -11.91 -7.14
C VAL A 304 17.27 -10.48 -6.78
N ILE A 305 16.94 -10.22 -5.50
CA ILE A 305 16.78 -8.87 -4.94
C ILE A 305 17.76 -8.65 -3.81
N ARG A 306 18.16 -7.42 -3.62
CA ARG A 306 19.11 -7.02 -2.57
C ARG A 306 18.76 -5.69 -1.95
N VAL A 307 19.46 -5.34 -0.89
CA VAL A 307 19.49 -4.00 -0.30
C VAL A 307 20.61 -3.15 -0.93
N ALA A 308 20.48 -1.84 -0.91
CA ALA A 308 21.45 -0.90 -1.45
C ALA A 308 21.36 0.47 -0.74
N PHE A 309 22.33 1.33 -0.99
CA PHE A 309 22.28 2.75 -0.62
C PHE A 309 22.44 3.65 -1.84
N ILE A 310 21.65 4.72 -1.86
CA ILE A 310 21.90 5.91 -2.64
C ILE A 310 22.10 7.09 -1.70
N TYR A 311 22.81 8.11 -2.14
CA TYR A 311 23.12 9.26 -1.30
C TYR A 311 23.30 10.54 -2.14
N GLN A 312 23.28 11.70 -1.49
CA GLN A 312 23.52 12.98 -2.12
C GLN A 312 25.00 13.38 -1.91
N PRO A 313 25.88 13.37 -2.97
CA PRO A 313 27.29 13.69 -2.85
C PRO A 313 27.59 15.10 -2.34
N ALA A 314 26.63 16.01 -2.49
CA ALA A 314 26.72 17.38 -1.96
C ALA A 314 26.58 17.45 -0.42
N LYS A 315 26.15 16.36 0.22
CA LYS A 315 25.87 16.28 1.66
C LYS A 315 26.77 15.28 2.39
N VAL A 316 26.95 14.10 1.80
CA VAL A 316 27.72 13.02 2.40
C VAL A 316 28.61 12.34 1.36
N LYS A 317 29.67 11.67 1.80
CA LYS A 317 30.52 10.82 0.98
C LYS A 317 30.75 9.46 1.68
N PRO A 318 30.74 8.32 0.96
CA PRO A 318 31.11 7.03 1.53
C PRO A 318 32.55 7.03 1.99
N VAL A 319 32.82 6.42 3.17
CA VAL A 319 34.15 6.20 3.71
C VAL A 319 34.45 4.70 3.64
N GLY A 320 35.51 4.35 2.93
CA GLY A 320 35.86 2.95 2.72
C GLY A 320 34.85 2.16 1.90
N GLU A 321 34.99 0.85 1.96
CA GLU A 321 34.12 -0.11 1.26
C GLU A 321 32.89 -0.46 2.11
N SER A 322 31.73 -0.63 1.48
CA SER A 322 30.53 -1.15 2.15
C SER A 322 30.74 -2.59 2.63
N ARG A 323 29.92 -3.03 3.59
CA ARG A 323 30.01 -4.37 4.15
C ARG A 323 28.65 -5.07 4.19
N ILE A 324 28.61 -6.29 3.62
CA ILE A 324 27.46 -7.19 3.78
C ILE A 324 27.66 -8.04 5.04
N PHE A 325 26.61 -8.14 5.88
CA PHE A 325 26.66 -9.00 7.06
C PHE A 325 26.23 -10.41 6.71
N ASP A 326 27.17 -11.31 6.68
CA ASP A 326 26.99 -12.74 6.46
C ASP A 326 26.81 -13.46 7.81
N ASP A 327 25.72 -13.15 8.50
CA ASP A 327 25.40 -13.69 9.81
C ASP A 327 24.24 -14.68 9.72
N SER A 328 24.31 -15.76 10.49
CA SER A 328 23.27 -16.82 10.52
C SER A 328 21.89 -16.31 10.96
N ALA A 329 21.80 -15.17 11.62
CA ALA A 329 20.54 -14.52 11.95
C ALA A 329 19.77 -14.04 10.71
N PHE A 330 20.48 -13.78 9.60
CA PHE A 330 19.92 -13.31 8.34
C PHE A 330 19.94 -14.35 7.23
N THR A 331 21.07 -15.09 7.13
CA THR A 331 21.31 -16.07 6.05
C THR A 331 20.23 -17.16 6.06
N GLY A 332 19.55 -17.36 4.93
CA GLY A 332 18.44 -18.30 4.77
C GLY A 332 17.10 -17.84 5.40
N VAL A 333 17.07 -16.66 6.04
CA VAL A 333 15.87 -16.11 6.70
C VAL A 333 15.43 -14.79 6.07
N ALA A 334 16.37 -13.86 5.91
CA ALA A 334 16.13 -12.53 5.34
C ALA A 334 17.28 -12.17 4.38
N ARG A 335 17.19 -11.04 3.65
CA ARG A 335 18.32 -10.52 2.88
C ARG A 335 19.42 -10.08 3.82
N GLN A 336 20.65 -10.38 3.47
CA GLN A 336 21.81 -9.99 4.29
C GLN A 336 21.93 -8.47 4.31
N PRO A 337 22.03 -7.84 5.51
CA PRO A 337 22.12 -6.40 5.63
C PRO A 337 23.38 -5.81 5.00
N LEU A 338 23.30 -4.56 4.56
CA LEU A 338 24.41 -3.78 4.04
C LEU A 338 24.69 -2.60 4.95
N ALA A 339 25.94 -2.42 5.36
CA ALA A 339 26.42 -1.26 6.09
C ALA A 339 27.37 -0.40 5.25
N GLN A 340 27.29 0.90 5.45
CA GLN A 340 28.22 1.89 4.88
C GLN A 340 28.49 2.98 5.89
N GLU A 341 29.76 3.32 6.06
CA GLU A 341 30.20 4.51 6.77
C GLU A 341 30.13 5.72 5.82
N PHE A 342 29.58 6.81 6.31
CA PHE A 342 29.49 8.08 5.60
C PHE A 342 30.17 9.19 6.43
N ASP A 343 30.89 10.05 5.73
CA ASP A 343 31.40 11.31 6.23
C ASP A 343 30.50 12.45 5.72
N THR A 344 30.35 13.52 6.53
CA THR A 344 29.57 14.70 6.18
C THR A 344 30.45 15.72 5.47
N VAL A 345 29.97 16.30 4.36
CA VAL A 345 30.78 17.16 3.46
C VAL A 345 31.09 18.53 4.07
N ASP A 346 30.23 19.04 4.96
CA ASP A 346 30.25 20.41 5.48
C ASP A 346 30.59 20.50 6.97
N ARG A 347 31.12 19.43 7.57
CA ARG A 347 31.56 19.36 8.97
C ARG A 347 32.99 18.80 9.11
N ASP A 348 33.55 18.87 10.31
CA ASP A 348 34.88 18.36 10.61
C ASP A 348 34.92 16.82 10.58
N ASP A 349 36.12 16.23 10.38
CA ASP A 349 36.36 14.80 10.11
C ASP A 349 35.88 13.83 11.21
N ASP A 350 35.39 14.32 12.36
CA ASP A 350 34.91 13.49 13.48
C ASP A 350 33.39 13.20 13.42
N ASP A 351 32.66 13.65 12.38
CA ASP A 351 31.20 13.52 12.27
C ASP A 351 30.75 12.33 11.39
N ASN A 352 31.59 11.30 11.29
CA ASN A 352 31.24 10.08 10.55
C ASN A 352 30.12 9.32 11.23
N PHE A 353 29.26 8.68 10.43
CA PHE A 353 28.23 7.78 10.92
C PHE A 353 28.13 6.51 10.07
N VAL A 354 27.66 5.42 10.64
CA VAL A 354 27.39 4.17 9.93
C VAL A 354 25.89 4.00 9.75
N ALA A 355 25.46 3.85 8.49
CA ALA A 355 24.09 3.46 8.17
C ALA A 355 24.04 1.96 7.86
N VAL A 356 22.99 1.27 8.33
CA VAL A 356 22.75 -0.15 8.03
C VAL A 356 21.34 -0.28 7.45
N VAL A 357 21.26 -0.81 6.23
CA VAL A 357 19.97 -1.11 5.61
C VAL A 357 19.65 -2.59 5.77
N ASN A 358 18.42 -2.87 6.23
CA ASN A 358 17.89 -4.21 6.47
C ASN A 358 16.64 -4.43 5.64
N HIS A 359 16.40 -5.69 5.25
CA HIS A 359 15.16 -6.11 4.64
C HIS A 359 14.68 -7.38 5.33
N PHE A 360 13.96 -7.21 6.43
CA PHE A 360 13.38 -8.31 7.20
C PHE A 360 12.27 -9.01 6.43
N LYS A 361 12.03 -10.27 6.82
CA LYS A 361 10.97 -11.09 6.25
C LYS A 361 9.73 -11.03 7.13
#